data_6c24941fd690935ea80eb03ee2c4035b
#
_entry.id   6c24941fd690935ea80eb03ee2c4035b
#
_cell.length_a   1.000
_cell.length_b   1.000
_cell.length_c   1.000
_cell.angle_alpha   90.00
_cell.angle_beta   90.00
_cell.angle_gamma   90.00
#
_symmetry.space_group_name_H-M   'P 1'
#
loop_
_entity.id
_entity.type
_entity.pdbx_description
1 polymer ?
#
loop_
_entity_poly.entity_id
_entity_poly.type
_entity_poly.pdbx_seq_one_letter_code
_entity_poly.pdbx_strand_id
1 'polypeptide(L)'
;ANIHHDCYNSDSTDEVLPVGIYPEINVSYEKVNPNASPAVFFDNYGHSVVPLLGGLAIRDINAEETQTIGYFSPKQHDGGGYVIQSSYSFVDENNRLVCPTSNNHVLMLKATDEEGNVLPEFEKVLDIDIKAAAEAITGKTLDQNLLSVVFDYEGNLWFATGGFRIYPERQQQGALGYISRDAINAILNGEEVDLTASTFVYELTPGEGAENGIASSKEGAVILTNQNCYLLKADNGVQVEWCTPYESAGAKDSKEGDETTGGGLAWGSGCSPSLTSDLVMFTDNQNPVNLLALDMKTGEKVASTPVIDELPEEMQVSVENSAIVYDNSEGTVSTIVCNWFGAGSAKLADADNDSSVQTYENIYDVNWLQKGNKMVMPGVERVDTIKTDDGYEMKSIWCRDDIRDTSMMKLSTATGYIYGYVQDME
;
A
#
# COMPACT_ATOMS: atom_id res chain seq x y z
N ALA A 1 -11.18 6.96 -1.18
CA ALA A 1 -10.78 5.54 -1.08
C ALA A 1 -9.33 5.38 -1.51
N ASN A 2 -8.60 4.52 -0.85
CA ASN A 2 -7.23 4.13 -1.20
C ASN A 2 -7.17 2.60 -1.42
N ILE A 3 -5.99 2.05 -1.68
CA ILE A 3 -5.79 0.61 -1.89
C ILE A 3 -6.21 -0.23 -0.67
N HIS A 4 -6.20 0.33 0.52
CA HIS A 4 -6.57 -0.30 1.78
C HIS A 4 -7.98 0.06 2.25
N HIS A 5 -8.78 0.69 1.41
CA HIS A 5 -10.14 1.17 1.63
C HIS A 5 -10.21 2.46 2.46
N ASP A 6 -9.58 2.54 3.63
CA ASP A 6 -9.66 3.66 4.55
C ASP A 6 -8.28 4.22 4.97
N CYS A 7 -8.26 5.30 5.73
CA CYS A 7 -7.03 5.92 6.20
C CYS A 7 -6.33 5.13 7.33
N TYR A 8 -7.00 4.16 7.93
CA TYR A 8 -6.42 3.23 8.91
C TYR A 8 -5.72 2.04 8.23
N ASN A 9 -5.82 1.92 6.91
CA ASN A 9 -5.36 0.76 6.16
C ASN A 9 -5.96 -0.55 6.73
N SER A 10 -7.24 -0.53 7.07
CA SER A 10 -7.89 -1.66 7.73
C SER A 10 -8.19 -2.83 6.79
N ASP A 11 -8.23 -2.59 5.50
CA ASP A 11 -8.65 -3.56 4.48
C ASP A 11 -10.04 -4.15 4.77
N SER A 12 -10.89 -3.40 5.49
CA SER A 12 -12.26 -3.76 5.84
C SER A 12 -13.25 -2.68 5.41
N THR A 13 -14.49 -3.08 5.11
CA THR A 13 -15.59 -2.21 4.71
C THR A 13 -16.87 -2.61 5.40
N ASP A 14 -17.75 -1.67 5.70
CA ASP A 14 -19.10 -1.89 6.20
C ASP A 14 -20.13 -2.08 5.06
N GLU A 15 -19.70 -2.02 3.81
CA GLU A 15 -20.53 -2.29 2.66
C GLU A 15 -20.93 -3.77 2.56
N VAL A 16 -22.16 -4.00 2.10
CA VAL A 16 -22.66 -5.34 1.82
C VAL A 16 -22.09 -5.80 0.49
N LEU A 17 -21.04 -6.60 0.53
CA LEU A 17 -20.46 -7.22 -0.65
C LEU A 17 -21.24 -8.48 -1.07
N PRO A 18 -21.06 -9.00 -2.30
CA PRO A 18 -21.81 -10.15 -2.81
C PRO A 18 -21.77 -11.35 -1.90
N VAL A 19 -22.92 -11.96 -1.64
CA VAL A 19 -23.07 -13.18 -0.82
C VAL A 19 -23.75 -14.29 -1.61
N GLY A 20 -23.35 -15.53 -1.35
CA GLY A 20 -23.93 -16.72 -1.95
C GLY A 20 -23.04 -17.34 -3.05
N ILE A 21 -23.57 -18.41 -3.64
CA ILE A 21 -22.92 -19.12 -4.75
C ILE A 21 -23.55 -18.61 -6.05
N TYR A 22 -22.74 -18.00 -6.90
CA TYR A 22 -23.17 -17.55 -8.22
C TYR A 22 -22.85 -18.64 -9.25
N PRO A 23 -23.87 -19.19 -9.92
CA PRO A 23 -23.66 -20.29 -10.90
C PRO A 23 -22.93 -19.81 -12.16
N GLU A 24 -22.99 -18.53 -12.47
CA GLU A 24 -22.32 -17.93 -13.62
C GLU A 24 -21.67 -16.62 -13.21
N ILE A 25 -20.35 -16.54 -13.36
CA ILE A 25 -19.58 -15.32 -13.21
C ILE A 25 -19.16 -14.90 -14.61
N ASN A 26 -19.64 -13.75 -15.06
CA ASN A 26 -19.15 -13.14 -16.29
C ASN A 26 -17.83 -12.44 -15.97
N VAL A 27 -16.75 -12.95 -16.54
CA VAL A 27 -15.42 -12.37 -16.44
C VAL A 27 -15.08 -11.70 -17.76
N SER A 28 -14.85 -10.39 -17.72
CA SER A 28 -14.21 -9.67 -18.81
C SER A 28 -12.81 -9.28 -18.41
N TYR A 29 -11.86 -9.40 -19.32
CA TYR A 29 -10.49 -8.95 -19.11
C TYR A 29 -10.01 -8.13 -20.29
N GLU A 30 -9.20 -7.13 -20.00
CA GLU A 30 -8.51 -6.33 -20.99
C GLU A 30 -7.01 -6.50 -20.79
N LYS A 31 -6.28 -6.86 -21.84
CA LYS A 31 -4.82 -6.92 -21.79
C LYS A 31 -4.28 -5.51 -21.70
N VAL A 32 -3.72 -5.16 -20.54
CA VAL A 32 -3.06 -3.88 -20.33
C VAL A 32 -1.54 -4.02 -20.33
N ASN A 33 -0.83 -2.92 -20.51
CA ASN A 33 0.63 -2.90 -20.43
C ASN A 33 1.08 -3.37 -19.04
N PRO A 34 2.19 -4.12 -18.92
CA PRO A 34 2.72 -4.65 -17.65
C PRO A 34 3.04 -3.60 -16.56
N ASN A 35 2.98 -2.32 -16.89
CA ASN A 35 3.14 -1.23 -15.91
C ASN A 35 1.81 -0.75 -15.28
N ALA A 36 0.73 -1.48 -15.44
CA ALA A 36 -0.50 -1.18 -14.72
C ALA A 36 -0.39 -1.63 -13.26
N SER A 37 -0.72 -0.76 -12.32
CA SER A 37 -0.84 -1.14 -10.91
C SER A 37 -2.13 -1.95 -10.69
N PRO A 38 -2.15 -2.89 -9.73
CA PRO A 38 -3.34 -3.64 -9.38
C PRO A 38 -4.40 -2.82 -8.62
N ALA A 39 -4.09 -1.57 -8.25
CA ALA A 39 -5.01 -0.73 -7.49
C ALA A 39 -6.18 -0.24 -8.35
N VAL A 40 -7.38 -0.31 -7.80
CA VAL A 40 -8.60 0.27 -8.38
C VAL A 40 -9.24 1.14 -7.32
N PHE A 41 -9.56 2.37 -7.68
CA PHE A 41 -10.22 3.33 -6.78
C PHE A 41 -11.63 3.60 -7.29
N PHE A 42 -12.51 4.00 -6.39
CA PHE A 42 -13.88 4.39 -6.75
C PHE A 42 -14.12 5.81 -6.27
N ASP A 43 -14.78 6.61 -7.11
CA ASP A 43 -15.30 7.91 -6.72
C ASP A 43 -16.72 7.78 -6.12
N ASN A 44 -17.26 8.88 -5.60
CA ASN A 44 -18.61 8.88 -5.03
C ASN A 44 -19.74 8.83 -6.08
N TYR A 45 -19.39 8.89 -7.36
CA TYR A 45 -20.33 8.83 -8.48
C TYR A 45 -20.46 7.42 -9.07
N GLY A 46 -19.65 6.46 -8.56
CA GLY A 46 -19.66 5.05 -8.99
C GLY A 46 -18.77 4.77 -10.20
N HIS A 47 -17.83 5.65 -10.50
CA HIS A 47 -16.81 5.34 -11.49
C HIS A 47 -15.66 4.57 -10.85
N SER A 48 -15.03 3.67 -11.62
CA SER A 48 -13.76 3.09 -11.24
C SER A 48 -12.61 3.86 -11.89
N VAL A 49 -11.61 4.18 -11.09
CA VAL A 49 -10.35 4.80 -11.53
C VAL A 49 -9.29 3.71 -11.56
N VAL A 50 -8.74 3.45 -12.73
CA VAL A 50 -7.79 2.38 -12.98
C VAL A 50 -6.49 2.96 -13.50
N PRO A 51 -5.35 2.66 -12.88
CA PRO A 51 -4.06 2.99 -13.44
C PRO A 51 -3.82 2.21 -14.73
N LEU A 52 -3.49 2.93 -15.77
CA LEU A 52 -3.32 2.35 -17.10
C LEU A 52 -2.24 3.11 -17.87
N LEU A 53 -1.28 2.38 -18.46
CA LEU A 53 -0.25 2.94 -19.34
C LEU A 53 0.54 4.11 -18.73
N GLY A 54 0.75 4.09 -17.41
CA GLY A 54 1.43 5.16 -16.68
C GLY A 54 0.57 6.39 -16.37
N GLY A 55 -0.70 6.37 -16.74
CA GLY A 55 -1.73 7.36 -16.44
C GLY A 55 -2.88 6.77 -15.64
N LEU A 56 -4.04 7.41 -15.70
CA LEU A 56 -5.27 7.00 -15.02
C LEU A 56 -6.43 6.95 -16.01
N ALA A 57 -7.17 5.86 -16.01
CA ALA A 57 -8.41 5.71 -16.77
C ALA A 57 -9.61 5.76 -15.82
N ILE A 58 -10.66 6.48 -16.18
CA ILE A 58 -11.97 6.40 -15.54
C ILE A 58 -12.86 5.49 -16.36
N ARG A 59 -13.53 4.57 -15.68
CA ARG A 59 -14.43 3.61 -16.31
C ARG A 59 -15.81 3.67 -15.69
N ASP A 60 -16.83 3.57 -16.55
CA ASP A 60 -18.20 3.36 -16.10
C ASP A 60 -18.38 1.85 -15.79
N ILE A 61 -18.56 1.54 -14.52
CA ILE A 61 -18.78 0.17 -14.04
C ILE A 61 -20.23 -0.29 -14.20
N ASN A 62 -21.15 0.63 -14.48
CA ASN A 62 -22.58 0.34 -14.68
C ASN A 62 -22.92 0.07 -16.16
N ALA A 63 -21.97 0.30 -17.07
CA ALA A 63 -22.15 -0.04 -18.46
C ALA A 63 -22.22 -1.58 -18.64
N GLU A 64 -22.99 -2.02 -19.65
CA GLU A 64 -23.12 -3.46 -19.99
C GLU A 64 -21.75 -4.10 -20.30
N GLU A 65 -20.84 -3.31 -20.90
CA GLU A 65 -19.42 -3.62 -21.01
C GLU A 65 -18.62 -2.47 -20.39
N THR A 66 -17.64 -2.76 -19.54
CA THR A 66 -16.82 -1.75 -18.91
C THR A 66 -16.12 -0.88 -19.97
N GLN A 67 -16.41 0.40 -19.97
CA GLN A 67 -15.87 1.37 -20.94
C GLN A 67 -14.98 2.40 -20.26
N THR A 68 -13.86 2.72 -20.90
CA THR A 68 -13.05 3.88 -20.52
C THR A 68 -13.75 5.14 -21.04
N ILE A 69 -14.18 6.00 -20.12
CA ILE A 69 -14.91 7.24 -20.39
C ILE A 69 -14.07 8.50 -20.17
N GLY A 70 -12.87 8.35 -19.59
CA GLY A 70 -11.90 9.42 -19.43
C GLY A 70 -10.51 8.86 -19.22
N TYR A 71 -9.48 9.63 -19.59
CA TYR A 71 -8.10 9.21 -19.46
C TYR A 71 -7.15 10.38 -19.21
N PHE A 72 -6.35 10.30 -18.13
CA PHE A 72 -5.24 11.21 -17.89
C PHE A 72 -3.93 10.55 -18.35
N SER A 73 -3.24 11.23 -19.24
CA SER A 73 -1.92 10.79 -19.70
C SER A 73 -0.87 11.84 -19.34
N PRO A 74 0.14 11.53 -18.51
CA PRO A 74 1.25 12.46 -18.27
C PRO A 74 1.90 12.97 -19.55
N LYS A 75 2.00 12.09 -20.57
CA LYS A 75 2.59 12.45 -21.86
C LYS A 75 1.78 13.50 -22.63
N GLN A 76 0.47 13.47 -22.54
CA GLN A 76 -0.41 14.43 -23.23
C GLN A 76 -0.49 15.75 -22.48
N HIS A 77 -0.53 15.71 -21.15
CA HIS A 77 -0.68 16.90 -20.32
C HIS A 77 0.60 17.69 -20.12
N ASP A 78 1.74 16.99 -19.87
CA ASP A 78 3.00 17.63 -19.44
C ASP A 78 4.18 17.29 -20.34
N GLY A 79 3.92 16.71 -21.52
CA GLY A 79 4.98 16.27 -22.44
C GLY A 79 5.66 14.95 -22.07
N GLY A 80 5.25 14.31 -20.98
CA GLY A 80 5.76 13.02 -20.51
C GLY A 80 6.91 13.15 -19.53
N GLY A 81 7.59 12.04 -19.31
CA GLY A 81 8.77 11.98 -18.43
C GLY A 81 8.49 11.42 -17.05
N TYR A 82 7.24 11.14 -16.69
CA TYR A 82 6.86 10.50 -15.44
C TYR A 82 5.67 9.54 -15.61
N VAL A 83 5.46 8.71 -14.60
CA VAL A 83 4.28 7.85 -14.47
C VAL A 83 3.61 8.08 -13.11
N ILE A 84 2.31 7.83 -13.04
CA ILE A 84 1.56 7.83 -11.78
C ILE A 84 1.98 6.61 -10.96
N GLN A 85 2.31 6.81 -9.70
CA GLN A 85 2.54 5.74 -8.74
C GLN A 85 1.21 5.35 -8.06
N SER A 86 0.44 4.61 -8.77
CA SER A 86 -0.96 4.38 -8.47
C SER A 86 -1.24 3.55 -7.22
N SER A 87 -0.32 2.68 -6.80
CA SER A 87 -0.54 1.86 -5.59
C SER A 87 -0.79 2.70 -4.35
N TYR A 88 -0.21 3.89 -4.27
CA TYR A 88 -0.35 4.81 -3.13
C TYR A 88 -1.08 6.11 -3.51
N SER A 89 -1.84 6.06 -4.60
CA SER A 89 -2.82 7.10 -4.96
C SER A 89 -4.12 6.86 -4.22
N PHE A 90 -4.95 7.88 -4.12
CA PHE A 90 -6.27 7.77 -3.52
C PHE A 90 -7.24 8.79 -4.11
N VAL A 91 -8.54 8.59 -3.85
CA VAL A 91 -9.61 9.55 -4.13
C VAL A 91 -9.98 10.21 -2.82
N ASP A 92 -9.91 11.54 -2.77
CA ASP A 92 -10.28 12.31 -1.58
C ASP A 92 -11.80 12.50 -1.46
N GLU A 93 -12.24 13.13 -0.37
CA GLU A 93 -13.66 13.40 -0.09
C GLU A 93 -14.36 14.30 -1.14
N ASN A 94 -13.57 15.04 -1.92
CA ASN A 94 -14.05 15.91 -2.99
C ASN A 94 -13.93 15.26 -4.38
N ASN A 95 -13.78 13.93 -4.44
CA ASN A 95 -13.59 13.14 -5.65
C ASN A 95 -12.36 13.55 -6.49
N ARG A 96 -11.33 14.14 -5.87
CA ARG A 96 -10.07 14.45 -6.52
C ARG A 96 -9.12 13.27 -6.41
N LEU A 97 -8.40 12.98 -7.48
CA LEU A 97 -7.39 11.95 -7.51
C LEU A 97 -6.06 12.53 -6.99
N VAL A 98 -5.56 12.03 -5.87
CA VAL A 98 -4.30 12.44 -5.27
C VAL A 98 -3.26 11.39 -5.58
N CYS A 99 -2.22 11.78 -6.32
CA CYS A 99 -1.31 10.82 -6.92
C CYS A 99 0.15 11.21 -6.71
N PRO A 100 0.97 10.39 -6.05
CA PRO A 100 2.41 10.51 -6.16
C PRO A 100 2.89 10.09 -7.55
N THR A 101 3.99 10.66 -8.02
CA THR A 101 4.53 10.40 -9.35
C THR A 101 5.98 9.97 -9.30
N SER A 102 6.45 9.29 -10.34
CA SER A 102 7.84 8.81 -10.44
C SER A 102 8.90 9.91 -10.56
N ASN A 103 8.50 11.15 -10.84
CA ASN A 103 9.36 12.33 -10.81
C ASN A 103 9.26 13.12 -9.50
N ASN A 104 8.72 12.49 -8.44
CA ASN A 104 8.64 13.02 -7.07
C ASN A 104 7.65 14.19 -6.88
N HIS A 105 6.67 14.32 -7.77
CA HIS A 105 5.58 15.27 -7.57
C HIS A 105 4.38 14.60 -6.92
N VAL A 106 3.59 15.38 -6.21
CA VAL A 106 2.21 15.06 -5.87
C VAL A 106 1.31 15.84 -6.83
N LEU A 107 0.48 15.10 -7.56
CA LEU A 107 -0.57 15.68 -8.39
C LEU A 107 -1.92 15.53 -7.71
N MET A 108 -2.76 16.55 -7.84
CA MET A 108 -4.18 16.43 -7.53
C MET A 108 -4.97 16.76 -8.81
N LEU A 109 -5.78 15.80 -9.22
CA LEU A 109 -6.51 15.88 -10.48
C LEU A 109 -8.01 15.89 -10.19
N LYS A 110 -8.73 16.84 -10.81
CA LYS A 110 -10.18 16.85 -10.88
C LYS A 110 -10.59 16.20 -12.19
N ALA A 111 -11.29 15.09 -12.09
CA ALA A 111 -11.68 14.28 -13.25
C ALA A 111 -13.17 14.35 -13.57
N THR A 112 -13.99 14.86 -12.64
CA THR A 112 -15.45 14.99 -12.75
C THR A 112 -15.89 16.41 -12.40
N ASP A 113 -17.04 16.83 -12.94
CA ASP A 113 -17.74 18.02 -12.48
C ASP A 113 -18.54 17.75 -11.19
N GLU A 114 -19.29 18.74 -10.71
CA GLU A 114 -20.09 18.62 -9.48
C GLU A 114 -21.30 17.69 -9.63
N GLU A 115 -21.75 17.45 -10.86
CA GLU A 115 -22.81 16.52 -11.20
C GLU A 115 -22.30 15.09 -11.41
N GLY A 116 -20.99 14.87 -11.39
CA GLY A 116 -20.34 13.57 -11.59
C GLY A 116 -20.07 13.21 -13.05
N ASN A 117 -20.25 14.15 -13.99
CA ASN A 117 -19.87 13.87 -15.37
C ASN A 117 -18.35 13.92 -15.51
N VAL A 118 -17.79 12.96 -16.23
CA VAL A 118 -16.35 12.92 -16.49
C VAL A 118 -15.96 14.06 -17.42
N LEU A 119 -14.95 14.82 -17.02
CA LEU A 119 -14.43 15.92 -17.79
C LEU A 119 -13.75 15.41 -19.07
N PRO A 120 -13.92 16.09 -20.22
CA PRO A 120 -13.22 15.73 -21.45
C PRO A 120 -11.69 15.76 -21.30
N GLU A 121 -11.20 16.55 -20.39
CA GLU A 121 -9.80 16.71 -20.04
C GLU A 121 -9.71 16.89 -18.51
N PHE A 122 -8.85 16.11 -17.85
CA PHE A 122 -8.70 16.22 -16.41
C PHE A 122 -8.00 17.52 -16.04
N GLU A 123 -8.49 18.18 -15.04
CA GLU A 123 -7.94 19.43 -14.55
C GLU A 123 -6.88 19.13 -13.46
N LYS A 124 -5.65 19.58 -13.66
CA LYS A 124 -4.62 19.53 -12.66
C LYS A 124 -4.76 20.72 -11.71
N VAL A 125 -5.31 20.47 -10.52
CA VAL A 125 -5.60 21.50 -9.51
C VAL A 125 -4.48 21.69 -8.51
N LEU A 126 -3.53 20.73 -8.43
CA LEU A 126 -2.33 20.83 -7.61
C LEU A 126 -1.20 20.05 -8.26
N ASP A 127 0.00 20.63 -8.22
CA ASP A 127 1.25 20.02 -8.69
C ASP A 127 2.40 20.53 -7.80
N ILE A 128 2.94 19.64 -6.95
CA ILE A 128 4.00 20.00 -5.99
C ILE A 128 5.18 19.07 -6.17
N ASP A 129 6.36 19.62 -6.45
CA ASP A 129 7.64 18.92 -6.43
C ASP A 129 8.10 18.76 -4.98
N ILE A 130 7.81 17.58 -4.40
CA ILE A 130 8.16 17.24 -3.02
C ILE A 130 9.68 17.17 -2.85
N LYS A 131 10.39 16.62 -3.83
CA LYS A 131 11.83 16.46 -3.74
C LYS A 131 12.52 17.82 -3.72
N ALA A 132 12.18 18.71 -4.64
CA ALA A 132 12.75 20.04 -4.67
C ALA A 132 12.46 20.82 -3.38
N ALA A 133 11.25 20.75 -2.84
CA ALA A 133 10.90 21.39 -1.57
C ALA A 133 11.72 20.83 -0.41
N ALA A 134 11.81 19.50 -0.28
CA ALA A 134 12.56 18.86 0.80
C ALA A 134 14.08 19.12 0.69
N GLU A 135 14.66 19.09 -0.50
CA GLU A 135 16.08 19.41 -0.73
C GLU A 135 16.40 20.88 -0.40
N ALA A 136 15.49 21.80 -0.74
CA ALA A 136 15.66 23.21 -0.41
C ALA A 136 15.63 23.46 1.10
N ILE A 137 14.81 22.71 1.85
CA ILE A 137 14.70 22.83 3.32
C ILE A 137 15.88 22.20 4.02
N THR A 138 16.27 20.99 3.62
CA THR A 138 17.32 20.22 4.30
C THR A 138 18.73 20.60 3.86
N GLY A 139 18.86 21.19 2.67
CA GLY A 139 20.16 21.43 2.03
C GLY A 139 20.89 20.17 1.59
N LYS A 140 20.20 19.03 1.56
CA LYS A 140 20.72 17.71 1.17
C LYS A 140 19.98 17.18 -0.06
N THR A 141 20.70 16.42 -0.87
CA THR A 141 20.08 15.67 -1.97
C THR A 141 19.33 14.47 -1.41
N LEU A 142 18.10 14.28 -1.84
CA LEU A 142 17.32 13.09 -1.58
C LEU A 142 17.59 12.05 -2.67
N ASP A 143 18.10 10.89 -2.25
CA ASP A 143 18.39 9.77 -3.17
C ASP A 143 17.14 8.93 -3.43
N GLN A 144 16.23 8.90 -2.46
CA GLN A 144 14.99 8.13 -2.54
C GLN A 144 13.89 8.90 -3.28
N ASN A 145 12.99 8.15 -3.89
CA ASN A 145 11.83 8.71 -4.57
C ASN A 145 10.64 8.87 -3.62
N LEU A 146 9.74 9.79 -3.96
CA LEU A 146 8.44 9.88 -3.34
C LEU A 146 7.70 8.56 -3.55
N LEU A 147 7.21 7.96 -2.47
CA LEU A 147 6.52 6.68 -2.50
C LEU A 147 5.04 6.81 -2.21
N SER A 148 4.69 7.40 -1.09
CA SER A 148 3.33 7.43 -0.56
C SER A 148 2.95 8.81 -0.06
N VAL A 149 1.66 9.11 -0.17
CA VAL A 149 1.06 10.33 0.37
C VAL A 149 -0.30 10.01 1.02
N VAL A 150 -0.66 10.77 2.05
CA VAL A 150 -1.97 10.67 2.70
C VAL A 150 -2.34 12.00 3.36
N PHE A 151 -3.62 12.32 3.44
CA PHE A 151 -4.09 13.40 4.31
C PHE A 151 -4.23 12.92 5.75
N ASP A 152 -3.80 13.75 6.70
CA ASP A 152 -4.15 13.54 8.10
C ASP A 152 -5.54 14.13 8.44
N TYR A 153 -5.98 13.91 9.67
CA TYR A 153 -7.29 14.38 10.13
C TYR A 153 -7.39 15.92 10.21
N GLU A 154 -6.28 16.63 10.15
CA GLU A 154 -6.24 18.09 10.13
C GLU A 154 -6.13 18.65 8.71
N GLY A 155 -5.98 17.78 7.69
CA GLY A 155 -5.89 18.13 6.29
C GLY A 155 -4.47 18.46 5.82
N ASN A 156 -3.43 18.16 6.59
CA ASN A 156 -2.06 18.22 6.11
C ASN A 156 -1.77 17.03 5.19
N LEU A 157 -1.02 17.25 4.13
CA LEU A 157 -0.63 16.21 3.19
C LEU A 157 0.73 15.63 3.58
N TRP A 158 0.72 14.47 4.22
CA TRP A 158 1.92 13.71 4.56
C TRP A 158 2.52 13.03 3.34
N PHE A 159 3.83 12.90 3.35
CA PHE A 159 4.59 12.18 2.33
C PHE A 159 5.69 11.32 2.97
N ALA A 160 6.04 10.24 2.28
CA ALA A 160 7.17 9.39 2.59
C ALA A 160 7.96 9.07 1.34
N THR A 161 9.30 9.12 1.45
CA THR A 161 10.19 8.62 0.42
C THR A 161 10.61 7.19 0.70
N GLY A 162 10.91 6.43 -0.35
CA GLY A 162 11.29 5.05 -0.19
C GLY A 162 11.14 4.20 -1.44
N GLY A 163 10.75 2.95 -1.23
CA GLY A 163 10.51 1.95 -2.27
C GLY A 163 11.17 0.61 -1.95
N PHE A 164 10.88 -0.41 -2.74
CA PHE A 164 11.31 -1.79 -2.53
C PHE A 164 12.84 -2.03 -2.62
N ARG A 165 13.62 -1.04 -3.01
CA ARG A 165 15.07 -1.16 -3.23
C ARG A 165 15.88 -0.24 -2.33
N ILE A 166 15.37 0.07 -1.16
CA ILE A 166 16.11 0.80 -0.14
C ILE A 166 16.87 -0.22 0.71
N TYR A 167 18.18 -0.25 0.54
CA TYR A 167 19.06 -1.16 1.28
C TYR A 167 19.91 -0.34 2.25
N PRO A 168 20.03 -0.74 3.52
CA PRO A 168 20.83 -0.02 4.51
C PRO A 168 22.25 0.27 4.05
N GLU A 169 22.85 -0.67 3.31
CA GLU A 169 24.22 -0.55 2.81
C GLU A 169 24.42 0.54 1.76
N ARG A 170 23.38 0.90 1.02
CA ARG A 170 23.45 1.94 -0.01
C ARG A 170 23.48 3.34 0.54
N GLN A 171 23.15 3.51 1.82
CA GLN A 171 23.17 4.81 2.50
C GLN A 171 22.37 5.91 1.74
N GLN A 172 21.27 5.52 1.07
CA GLN A 172 20.42 6.45 0.36
C GLN A 172 19.66 7.35 1.34
N GLN A 173 19.72 8.65 1.12
CA GLN A 173 19.03 9.64 1.96
C GLN A 173 17.54 9.67 1.61
N GLY A 174 16.71 9.48 2.62
CA GLY A 174 15.26 9.60 2.54
C GLY A 174 14.69 10.62 3.52
N ALA A 175 13.39 10.87 3.40
CA ALA A 175 12.66 11.81 4.25
C ALA A 175 11.20 11.40 4.45
N LEU A 176 10.66 11.77 5.60
CA LEU A 176 9.24 11.84 5.91
C LEU A 176 8.87 13.30 6.09
N GLY A 177 7.63 13.66 5.85
CA GLY A 177 7.24 15.04 6.08
C GLY A 177 5.79 15.32 5.71
N TYR A 178 5.41 16.59 5.80
CA TYR A 178 4.09 17.02 5.39
C TYR A 178 4.11 18.44 4.81
N ILE A 179 3.09 18.71 3.98
CA ILE A 179 2.73 20.04 3.51
C ILE A 179 1.52 20.50 4.33
N SER A 180 1.58 21.72 4.84
CA SER A 180 0.51 22.23 5.69
C SER A 180 -0.81 22.35 4.93
N ARG A 181 -1.93 22.07 5.62
CA ARG A 181 -3.29 22.24 5.11
C ARG A 181 -3.50 23.64 4.50
N ASP A 182 -2.97 24.67 5.18
CA ASP A 182 -3.17 26.04 4.74
C ASP A 182 -2.49 26.30 3.39
N ALA A 183 -1.32 25.71 3.15
CA ALA A 183 -0.65 25.76 1.85
C ALA A 183 -1.42 25.01 0.77
N ILE A 184 -1.91 23.81 1.08
CA ILE A 184 -2.76 23.04 0.15
C ILE A 184 -4.00 23.85 -0.25
N ASN A 185 -4.70 24.41 0.75
CA ASN A 185 -5.89 25.23 0.50
C ASN A 185 -5.59 26.49 -0.33
N ALA A 186 -4.49 27.18 -0.04
CA ALA A 186 -4.07 28.37 -0.80
C ALA A 186 -3.79 28.01 -2.27
N ILE A 187 -3.06 26.92 -2.53
CA ILE A 187 -2.80 26.43 -3.89
C ILE A 187 -4.11 26.11 -4.61
N LEU A 188 -5.03 25.40 -3.95
CA LEU A 188 -6.34 25.06 -4.52
C LEU A 188 -7.20 26.28 -4.80
N ASN A 189 -6.99 27.38 -4.11
CA ASN A 189 -7.61 28.68 -4.38
C ASN A 189 -6.88 29.50 -5.46
N GLY A 190 -5.81 28.98 -6.05
CA GLY A 190 -5.01 29.65 -7.07
C GLY A 190 -4.02 30.69 -6.52
N GLU A 191 -3.68 30.62 -5.25
CA GLU A 191 -2.70 31.49 -4.61
C GLU A 191 -1.27 30.95 -4.79
N GLU A 192 -0.32 31.84 -4.91
CA GLU A 192 1.11 31.47 -4.87
C GLU A 192 1.55 31.17 -3.44
N VAL A 193 2.22 30.04 -3.22
CA VAL A 193 2.67 29.57 -1.91
C VAL A 193 4.17 29.36 -1.91
N ASP A 194 4.84 29.83 -0.88
CA ASP A 194 6.23 29.44 -0.60
C ASP A 194 6.23 28.05 0.04
N LEU A 195 6.51 27.04 -0.78
CA LEU A 195 6.56 25.65 -0.35
C LEU A 195 7.67 25.40 0.69
N THR A 196 8.76 26.18 0.70
CA THR A 196 9.83 26.00 1.69
C THR A 196 9.40 26.43 3.10
N ALA A 197 8.48 27.37 3.18
CA ALA A 197 7.91 27.82 4.45
C ALA A 197 6.73 26.97 4.93
N SER A 198 6.16 26.14 4.05
CA SER A 198 4.91 25.42 4.27
C SER A 198 5.07 23.89 4.26
N THR A 199 6.26 23.42 3.96
CA THR A 199 6.63 22.00 3.98
C THR A 199 7.54 21.75 5.18
N PHE A 200 7.33 20.67 5.87
CA PHE A 200 8.10 20.26 7.03
C PHE A 200 8.68 18.87 6.80
N VAL A 201 9.96 18.71 7.09
CA VAL A 201 10.72 17.51 6.72
C VAL A 201 11.40 16.91 7.94
N TYR A 202 11.29 15.63 8.10
CA TYR A 202 12.08 14.78 8.99
C TYR A 202 13.02 13.91 8.15
N GLU A 203 14.31 14.11 8.36
CA GLU A 203 15.34 13.35 7.64
C GLU A 203 15.48 11.95 8.21
N LEU A 204 15.35 10.93 7.36
CA LEU A 204 15.61 9.54 7.76
C LEU A 204 17.12 9.28 7.88
N THR A 205 17.47 8.29 8.65
CA THR A 205 18.83 7.76 8.68
C THR A 205 19.20 7.25 7.27
N PRO A 206 20.40 7.54 6.75
CA PRO A 206 20.82 7.02 5.45
C PRO A 206 20.69 5.49 5.37
N GLY A 207 20.03 5.00 4.31
CA GLY A 207 19.68 3.58 4.15
C GLY A 207 18.35 3.18 4.80
N GLU A 208 17.63 4.12 5.40
CA GLU A 208 16.27 3.95 5.89
C GLU A 208 15.27 4.57 4.91
N GLY A 209 14.15 3.92 4.64
CA GLY A 209 13.11 4.42 3.75
C GLY A 209 11.79 3.72 3.98
N ALA A 210 10.70 4.38 3.62
CA ALA A 210 9.37 3.78 3.65
C ALA A 210 9.26 2.69 2.58
N GLU A 211 8.49 1.66 2.87
CA GLU A 211 8.30 0.53 1.95
C GLU A 211 6.91 0.50 1.34
N ASN A 212 5.93 1.06 2.06
CA ASN A 212 4.53 0.98 1.70
C ASN A 212 3.74 2.27 2.04
N GLY A 213 2.41 2.12 2.12
CA GLY A 213 1.49 3.19 2.38
C GLY A 213 1.61 3.76 3.80
N ILE A 214 1.24 5.02 3.92
CA ILE A 214 1.08 5.72 5.20
C ILE A 214 -0.33 5.43 5.72
N ALA A 215 -0.46 5.14 7.01
CA ALA A 215 -1.77 5.16 7.68
C ALA A 215 -1.94 6.47 8.46
N SER A 216 -3.16 6.92 8.62
CA SER A 216 -3.49 8.16 9.32
C SER A 216 -4.61 7.95 10.31
N SER A 217 -4.43 8.45 11.52
CA SER A 217 -5.42 8.44 12.61
C SER A 217 -5.51 9.82 13.25
N LYS A 218 -6.40 9.97 14.25
CA LYS A 218 -6.47 11.18 15.08
C LYS A 218 -5.20 11.42 15.88
N GLU A 219 -4.44 10.35 16.13
CA GLU A 219 -3.17 10.45 16.87
C GLU A 219 -2.01 10.93 15.97
N GLY A 220 -2.13 10.84 14.66
CA GLY A 220 -1.13 11.28 13.69
C GLY A 220 -0.98 10.33 12.51
N ALA A 221 0.10 10.53 11.76
CA ALA A 221 0.50 9.65 10.66
C ALA A 221 1.40 8.51 11.16
N VAL A 222 1.06 7.28 10.81
CA VAL A 222 1.87 6.09 11.13
C VAL A 222 2.57 5.62 9.86
N ILE A 223 3.88 5.49 9.95
CA ILE A 223 4.74 5.15 8.81
C ILE A 223 5.68 4.01 9.20
N LEU A 224 5.68 2.95 8.37
CA LEU A 224 6.69 1.89 8.46
C LEU A 224 7.82 2.19 7.48
N THR A 225 9.04 2.13 8.00
CA THR A 225 10.26 2.07 7.19
C THR A 225 10.81 0.64 7.23
N ASN A 226 11.88 0.39 6.50
CA ASN A 226 12.61 -0.89 6.59
C ASN A 226 13.30 -1.13 7.94
N GLN A 227 13.22 -0.20 8.90
CA GLN A 227 13.91 -0.29 10.20
C GLN A 227 13.02 0.06 11.39
N ASN A 228 12.07 0.95 11.21
CA ASN A 228 11.30 1.52 12.30
C ASN A 228 9.82 1.70 11.95
N CYS A 229 8.99 1.70 12.99
CA CYS A 229 7.62 2.21 12.93
C CYS A 229 7.57 3.56 13.64
N TYR A 230 6.97 4.55 13.00
CA TYR A 230 6.86 5.92 13.51
C TYR A 230 5.41 6.32 13.72
N LEU A 231 5.13 7.05 14.80
CA LEU A 231 3.96 7.94 14.89
C LEU A 231 4.46 9.37 14.83
N LEU A 232 3.96 10.11 13.85
CA LEU A 232 4.35 11.49 13.57
C LEU A 232 3.15 12.43 13.67
N LYS A 233 3.37 13.62 14.21
CA LYS A 233 2.38 14.71 14.26
C LYS A 233 2.88 15.96 13.56
N ALA A 234 1.93 16.71 12.99
CA ALA A 234 2.15 18.02 12.41
C ALA A 234 1.92 19.09 13.49
N ASP A 235 3.01 19.64 14.04
CA ASP A 235 2.94 20.75 15.02
C ASP A 235 4.12 21.72 14.78
N ASN A 236 3.93 22.69 13.88
CA ASN A 236 4.98 23.64 13.44
C ASN A 236 6.32 22.96 13.10
N GLY A 237 6.26 21.73 12.63
CA GLY A 237 7.36 20.84 12.33
C GLY A 237 6.89 19.39 12.42
N VAL A 238 7.71 18.47 11.98
CA VAL A 238 7.44 17.04 12.17
C VAL A 238 7.82 16.66 13.59
N GLN A 239 6.83 16.34 14.41
CA GLN A 239 7.05 15.83 15.77
C GLN A 239 7.01 14.31 15.75
N VAL A 240 8.07 13.68 16.25
CA VAL A 240 8.11 12.23 16.44
C VAL A 240 7.54 11.94 17.83
N GLU A 241 6.30 11.47 17.90
CA GLU A 241 5.68 11.06 19.17
C GLU A 241 6.36 9.82 19.72
N TRP A 242 6.60 8.85 18.84
CA TRP A 242 7.43 7.69 19.12
C TRP A 242 8.04 7.10 17.84
N CYS A 243 9.15 6.38 18.02
CA CYS A 243 9.84 5.63 16.98
C CYS A 243 10.23 4.28 17.56
N THR A 244 9.65 3.21 17.05
CA THR A 244 9.88 1.85 17.55
C THR A 244 10.64 1.04 16.51
N PRO A 245 11.87 0.63 16.81
CA PRO A 245 12.63 -0.24 15.93
C PRO A 245 12.03 -1.64 15.92
N TYR A 246 12.09 -2.29 14.77
CA TYR A 246 11.79 -3.71 14.63
C TYR A 246 12.88 -4.38 13.79
N GLU A 247 12.96 -5.69 13.92
CA GLU A 247 13.89 -6.48 13.12
C GLU A 247 13.13 -7.18 12.01
N SER A 248 13.73 -7.23 10.83
CA SER A 248 13.27 -8.03 9.70
C SER A 248 14.40 -8.89 9.18
N ALA A 249 14.10 -10.14 8.87
CA ALA A 249 15.04 -11.02 8.20
C ALA A 249 14.98 -10.89 6.67
N GLY A 250 13.91 -10.30 6.15
CA GLY A 250 13.52 -10.38 4.75
C GLY A 250 14.66 -10.19 3.78
N ALA A 251 15.26 -9.05 3.78
CA ALA A 251 16.30 -8.78 2.81
C ALA A 251 17.71 -8.72 3.40
N LYS A 252 17.89 -8.93 4.73
CA LYS A 252 19.24 -8.86 5.36
C LYS A 252 20.24 -9.83 4.76
N ASP A 253 19.76 -10.97 4.25
CA ASP A 253 20.59 -11.99 3.62
C ASP A 253 20.56 -11.94 2.09
N SER A 254 19.71 -11.09 1.50
CA SER A 254 19.68 -10.91 0.07
C SER A 254 20.77 -9.93 -0.34
N LYS A 255 21.80 -10.43 -1.02
CA LYS A 255 22.71 -9.59 -1.77
C LYS A 255 21.95 -9.03 -2.97
N GLU A 256 22.30 -7.81 -3.40
CA GLU A 256 21.78 -7.27 -4.66
C GLU A 256 21.94 -8.32 -5.78
N GLY A 257 20.83 -8.76 -6.34
CA GLY A 257 20.80 -9.84 -7.33
C GLY A 257 20.78 -11.27 -6.77
N ASP A 258 20.75 -11.47 -5.45
CA ASP A 258 20.51 -12.79 -4.88
C ASP A 258 19.01 -13.00 -4.65
N GLU A 259 18.39 -13.68 -5.58
CA GLU A 259 16.95 -13.93 -5.65
C GLU A 259 16.49 -15.10 -4.77
N THR A 260 17.39 -15.68 -3.97
CA THR A 260 17.12 -16.94 -3.26
C THR A 260 16.68 -16.72 -1.82
N THR A 261 16.78 -15.53 -1.28
CA THR A 261 16.50 -15.25 0.12
C THR A 261 15.23 -14.43 0.30
N GLY A 262 14.36 -14.90 1.14
CA GLY A 262 13.22 -14.21 1.67
C GLY A 262 11.96 -14.18 0.81
N GLY A 263 12.05 -14.23 -0.51
CA GLY A 263 10.86 -14.17 -1.41
C GLY A 263 10.01 -12.91 -1.30
N GLY A 264 10.45 -11.95 -0.49
CA GLY A 264 9.82 -10.65 -0.31
C GLY A 264 10.29 -9.62 -1.34
N LEU A 265 9.47 -8.59 -1.57
CA LEU A 265 9.80 -7.46 -2.43
C LEU A 265 10.58 -6.38 -1.69
N ALA A 266 10.37 -6.28 -0.38
CA ALA A 266 10.87 -5.23 0.47
C ALA A 266 11.98 -5.72 1.40
N TRP A 267 12.81 -4.79 1.87
CA TRP A 267 13.86 -5.09 2.84
C TRP A 267 13.33 -5.27 4.27
N GLY A 268 12.24 -4.64 4.62
CA GLY A 268 11.66 -4.65 5.96
C GLY A 268 10.35 -5.44 6.05
N SER A 269 9.36 -4.81 6.64
CA SER A 269 8.03 -5.39 6.87
C SER A 269 7.30 -5.80 5.58
N GLY A 270 7.48 -5.04 4.49
CA GLY A 270 6.72 -5.25 3.26
C GLY A 270 5.24 -4.86 3.36
N CYS A 271 4.76 -4.43 4.52
CA CYS A 271 3.36 -4.07 4.76
C CYS A 271 3.16 -2.56 4.91
N SER A 272 1.97 -2.06 4.58
CA SER A 272 1.49 -0.82 5.19
C SER A 272 1.04 -1.11 6.63
N PRO A 273 1.22 -0.18 7.59
CA PRO A 273 0.69 -0.38 8.93
C PRO A 273 -0.84 -0.34 8.88
N SER A 274 -1.50 -1.23 9.62
CA SER A 274 -2.95 -1.22 9.81
C SER A 274 -3.28 -0.79 11.23
N LEU A 275 -4.26 0.10 11.39
CA LEU A 275 -4.53 0.76 12.66
C LEU A 275 -5.87 0.34 13.26
N THR A 276 -5.93 0.43 14.58
CA THR A 276 -7.16 0.56 15.36
C THR A 276 -7.07 1.83 16.22
N SER A 277 -8.05 2.08 17.07
CA SER A 277 -7.96 3.19 18.03
C SER A 277 -6.83 3.02 19.04
N ASP A 278 -6.47 1.78 19.39
CA ASP A 278 -5.54 1.46 20.45
C ASP A 278 -4.21 0.83 19.95
N LEU A 279 -4.21 0.24 18.75
CA LEU A 279 -3.10 -0.58 18.26
C LEU A 279 -2.64 -0.20 16.86
N VAL A 280 -1.35 -0.40 16.61
CA VAL A 280 -0.73 -0.45 15.29
C VAL A 280 -0.32 -1.89 14.99
N MET A 281 -0.83 -2.46 13.91
CA MET A 281 -0.63 -3.86 13.51
C MET A 281 0.20 -3.93 12.24
N PHE A 282 1.21 -4.80 12.22
CA PHE A 282 2.00 -5.12 11.02
C PHE A 282 2.79 -6.40 11.22
N THR A 283 3.36 -6.96 10.15
CA THR A 283 4.24 -8.13 10.21
C THR A 283 5.70 -7.69 10.08
N ASP A 284 6.63 -8.45 10.68
CA ASP A 284 8.06 -8.10 10.70
C ASP A 284 8.87 -8.76 9.57
N ASN A 285 8.28 -9.71 8.85
CA ASN A 285 8.98 -10.50 7.84
C ASN A 285 10.25 -11.20 8.33
N GLN A 286 10.30 -11.56 9.61
CA GLN A 286 11.34 -12.45 10.13
C GLN A 286 11.11 -13.92 9.70
N ASN A 287 11.94 -14.80 10.11
CA ASN A 287 11.74 -16.24 9.96
C ASN A 287 11.77 -16.92 11.36
N PRO A 288 10.61 -17.31 11.92
CA PRO A 288 9.27 -17.17 11.37
C PRO A 288 8.80 -15.70 11.27
N VAL A 289 7.84 -15.43 10.39
CA VAL A 289 7.18 -14.12 10.31
C VAL A 289 6.32 -13.92 11.55
N ASN A 290 6.43 -12.77 12.20
CA ASN A 290 5.59 -12.45 13.34
C ASN A 290 4.61 -11.31 13.00
N LEU A 291 3.40 -11.43 13.50
CA LEU A 291 2.48 -10.32 13.65
C LEU A 291 2.84 -9.56 14.92
N LEU A 292 2.98 -8.24 14.81
CA LEU A 292 3.27 -7.35 15.93
C LEU A 292 2.07 -6.43 16.19
N ALA A 293 1.83 -6.15 17.47
CA ALA A 293 0.94 -5.11 17.92
C ALA A 293 1.73 -4.10 18.76
N LEU A 294 1.72 -2.83 18.34
CA LEU A 294 2.24 -1.73 19.15
C LEU A 294 1.08 -0.95 19.74
N ASP A 295 1.25 -0.44 20.96
CA ASP A 295 0.31 0.52 21.54
C ASP A 295 0.34 1.83 20.74
N MET A 296 -0.81 2.31 20.31
CA MET A 296 -0.92 3.50 19.45
C MET A 296 -0.31 4.75 20.09
N LYS A 297 -0.39 4.89 21.43
CA LYS A 297 0.05 6.11 22.12
C LYS A 297 1.51 6.09 22.50
N THR A 298 2.03 4.92 22.84
CA THR A 298 3.39 4.80 23.39
C THR A 298 4.38 4.21 22.40
N GLY A 299 3.90 3.52 21.36
CA GLY A 299 4.73 2.76 20.45
C GLY A 299 5.32 1.47 21.06
N GLU A 300 5.01 1.16 22.32
CA GLU A 300 5.49 -0.07 22.95
C GLU A 300 4.89 -1.30 22.27
N LYS A 301 5.72 -2.30 22.01
CA LYS A 301 5.25 -3.61 21.53
C LYS A 301 4.51 -4.32 22.66
N VAL A 302 3.18 -4.40 22.53
CA VAL A 302 2.30 -4.98 23.56
C VAL A 302 1.99 -6.45 23.33
N ALA A 303 2.09 -6.93 22.09
CA ALA A 303 1.95 -8.35 21.78
C ALA A 303 2.69 -8.71 20.48
N SER A 304 3.02 -9.99 20.32
CA SER A 304 3.61 -10.52 19.10
C SER A 304 3.40 -12.04 19.07
N THR A 305 3.14 -12.58 17.88
CA THR A 305 3.02 -14.03 17.67
C THR A 305 3.51 -14.41 16.28
N PRO A 306 4.16 -15.58 16.10
CA PRO A 306 4.38 -16.14 14.78
C PRO A 306 3.06 -16.30 14.03
N VAL A 307 3.10 -16.15 12.71
CA VAL A 307 1.96 -16.35 11.83
C VAL A 307 2.30 -17.27 10.67
N ILE A 308 1.34 -18.07 10.25
CA ILE A 308 1.46 -19.04 9.15
C ILE A 308 2.64 -19.99 9.40
N ASP A 309 2.93 -20.28 10.65
CA ASP A 309 4.04 -21.13 11.09
C ASP A 309 3.69 -22.62 11.19
N GLU A 310 2.42 -22.97 11.04
CA GLU A 310 1.95 -24.37 10.98
C GLU A 310 2.10 -25.01 9.60
N LEU A 311 2.63 -24.29 8.62
CA LEU A 311 2.87 -24.82 7.27
C LEU A 311 4.04 -25.83 7.29
N PRO A 312 4.04 -26.81 6.33
CA PRO A 312 5.18 -27.67 6.12
C PRO A 312 6.49 -26.88 5.96
N GLU A 313 7.61 -27.43 6.50
CA GLU A 313 8.93 -26.77 6.54
C GLU A 313 9.43 -26.33 5.14
N GLU A 314 9.02 -27.02 4.10
CA GLU A 314 9.34 -26.67 2.71
C GLU A 314 8.56 -25.46 2.17
N MET A 315 7.50 -25.01 2.88
CA MET A 315 6.71 -23.84 2.52
C MET A 315 7.27 -22.62 3.24
N GLN A 316 7.78 -21.68 2.47
CA GLN A 316 8.32 -20.42 2.98
C GLN A 316 7.21 -19.38 3.13
N VAL A 317 7.38 -18.47 4.05
CA VAL A 317 6.41 -17.40 4.37
C VAL A 317 7.06 -16.05 4.18
N SER A 318 6.33 -15.15 3.52
CA SER A 318 6.62 -13.72 3.46
C SER A 318 5.29 -12.97 3.39
N VAL A 319 5.12 -11.93 4.14
CA VAL A 319 3.90 -11.12 4.14
C VAL A 319 4.24 -9.75 3.58
N GLU A 320 3.76 -9.48 2.38
CA GLU A 320 4.02 -8.23 1.64
C GLU A 320 2.75 -7.38 1.49
N ASN A 321 1.62 -7.91 1.89
CA ASN A 321 0.34 -7.21 1.90
C ASN A 321 0.00 -6.78 3.31
N SER A 322 -0.66 -5.64 3.42
CA SER A 322 -1.24 -5.21 4.69
C SER A 322 -2.25 -6.22 5.19
N ALA A 323 -2.30 -6.39 6.49
CA ALA A 323 -3.26 -7.27 7.11
C ALA A 323 -4.66 -6.66 7.09
N ILE A 324 -5.70 -7.49 6.92
CA ILE A 324 -7.05 -7.08 7.31
C ILE A 324 -7.08 -6.90 8.82
N VAL A 325 -7.59 -5.77 9.29
CA VAL A 325 -7.76 -5.50 10.72
C VAL A 325 -9.20 -5.12 11.01
N TYR A 326 -9.81 -5.81 11.96
CA TYR A 326 -11.16 -5.53 12.44
C TYR A 326 -11.21 -5.47 13.97
N ASP A 327 -11.50 -4.28 14.49
CA ASP A 327 -11.74 -4.05 15.91
C ASP A 327 -13.22 -4.24 16.20
N ASN A 328 -13.57 -5.21 17.06
CA ASN A 328 -14.96 -5.46 17.45
C ASN A 328 -15.46 -4.48 18.52
N SER A 329 -14.64 -3.53 18.95
CA SER A 329 -14.94 -2.56 20.02
C SER A 329 -15.25 -3.19 21.38
N GLU A 330 -15.05 -4.49 21.54
CA GLU A 330 -15.26 -5.25 22.79
C GLU A 330 -13.92 -5.79 23.35
N GLY A 331 -12.80 -5.26 22.88
CA GLY A 331 -11.46 -5.62 23.33
C GLY A 331 -10.81 -6.75 22.54
N THR A 332 -11.32 -7.07 21.37
CA THR A 332 -10.70 -8.03 20.45
C THR A 332 -10.47 -7.39 19.08
N VAL A 333 -9.25 -7.45 18.64
CA VAL A 333 -8.83 -7.06 17.27
C VAL A 333 -8.52 -8.32 16.48
N SER A 334 -9.32 -8.61 15.46
CA SER A 334 -9.08 -9.71 14.53
C SER A 334 -8.18 -9.23 13.41
N THR A 335 -7.07 -9.91 13.20
CA THR A 335 -6.10 -9.63 12.14
C THR A 335 -6.00 -10.83 11.22
N ILE A 336 -6.08 -10.61 9.90
CA ILE A 336 -5.94 -11.67 8.90
C ILE A 336 -4.73 -11.36 8.04
N VAL A 337 -3.79 -12.28 8.01
CA VAL A 337 -2.56 -12.21 7.23
C VAL A 337 -2.57 -13.24 6.11
N CYS A 338 -1.86 -12.93 5.03
CA CYS A 338 -1.78 -13.78 3.85
C CYS A 338 -0.33 -13.99 3.46
N ASN A 339 0.03 -15.23 3.15
CA ASN A 339 1.35 -15.56 2.62
C ASN A 339 1.48 -15.10 1.17
N TRP A 340 2.44 -14.26 0.91
CA TRP A 340 2.73 -13.73 -0.41
C TRP A 340 4.06 -14.22 -0.98
N PHE A 341 4.70 -15.19 -0.32
CA PHE A 341 5.97 -15.74 -0.76
C PHE A 341 5.86 -16.30 -2.18
N GLY A 342 6.76 -15.88 -3.04
CA GLY A 342 6.77 -16.27 -4.45
C GLY A 342 6.06 -15.30 -5.38
N ALA A 343 5.18 -14.42 -4.90
CA ALA A 343 4.51 -13.44 -5.75
C ALA A 343 5.50 -12.43 -6.36
N GLY A 344 6.52 -12.03 -5.59
CA GLY A 344 7.60 -11.13 -6.04
C GLY A 344 8.80 -11.83 -6.64
N SER A 345 8.90 -13.15 -6.54
CA SER A 345 10.04 -13.93 -7.03
C SER A 345 9.98 -14.28 -8.51
N ALA A 346 8.97 -13.76 -9.22
CA ALA A 346 9.00 -13.80 -10.67
C ALA A 346 10.24 -13.06 -11.15
N LYS A 347 11.22 -13.80 -11.66
CA LYS A 347 12.40 -13.23 -12.28
C LYS A 347 11.98 -12.36 -13.45
N LEU A 348 11.79 -11.11 -13.21
CA LEU A 348 11.52 -10.13 -14.28
C LEU A 348 12.76 -9.86 -15.14
N ALA A 349 13.93 -10.35 -14.73
CA ALA A 349 15.20 -9.95 -15.32
C ALA A 349 15.55 -10.64 -16.64
N ASP A 350 15.01 -11.82 -16.92
CA ASP A 350 15.34 -12.58 -18.15
C ASP A 350 14.08 -13.10 -18.88
N ALA A 351 13.04 -12.30 -18.90
CA ALA A 351 11.74 -12.66 -19.48
C ALA A 351 11.81 -13.09 -20.97
N ASP A 352 12.85 -12.68 -21.67
CA ASP A 352 12.94 -12.96 -23.12
C ASP A 352 13.34 -14.41 -23.47
N ASN A 353 13.86 -15.17 -22.50
CA ASN A 353 14.35 -16.53 -22.79
C ASN A 353 14.08 -17.60 -21.71
N ASP A 354 13.48 -17.26 -20.58
CA ASP A 354 13.22 -18.21 -19.52
C ASP A 354 11.72 -18.51 -19.35
N SER A 355 11.34 -19.72 -19.72
CA SER A 355 9.94 -20.18 -19.59
C SER A 355 9.48 -20.36 -18.12
N SER A 356 10.38 -20.24 -17.15
CA SER A 356 10.08 -20.26 -15.72
C SER A 356 9.66 -18.88 -15.18
N VAL A 357 9.84 -17.81 -15.98
CA VAL A 357 9.44 -16.48 -15.58
C VAL A 357 7.93 -16.32 -15.70
N GLN A 358 7.32 -15.81 -14.63
CA GLN A 358 5.92 -15.45 -14.63
C GLN A 358 5.72 -14.20 -15.49
N THR A 359 5.08 -14.37 -16.65
CA THR A 359 4.72 -13.26 -17.53
C THR A 359 3.21 -13.09 -17.52
N TYR A 360 2.72 -11.94 -17.97
CA TYR A 360 1.30 -11.68 -18.11
C TYR A 360 0.61 -12.66 -19.09
N GLU A 361 1.36 -13.26 -20.00
CA GLU A 361 0.85 -14.20 -20.98
C GLU A 361 0.70 -15.61 -20.44
N ASN A 362 1.52 -15.98 -19.45
CA ASN A 362 1.57 -17.34 -18.91
C ASN A 362 0.98 -17.51 -17.51
N ILE A 363 0.66 -16.42 -16.81
CA ILE A 363 0.10 -16.48 -15.43
C ILE A 363 -1.24 -17.27 -15.38
N TYR A 364 -1.97 -17.29 -16.50
CA TYR A 364 -3.22 -18.04 -16.66
C TYR A 364 -3.07 -19.30 -17.51
N ASP A 365 -1.85 -19.65 -17.93
CA ASP A 365 -1.61 -20.86 -18.71
C ASP A 365 -1.38 -22.05 -17.77
N VAL A 366 -2.38 -22.91 -17.66
CA VAL A 366 -2.31 -24.15 -16.86
C VAL A 366 -1.13 -25.04 -17.25
N ASN A 367 -0.69 -25.02 -18.52
CA ASN A 367 0.47 -25.79 -18.94
C ASN A 367 1.77 -25.21 -18.38
N TRP A 368 1.85 -23.90 -18.21
CA TRP A 368 2.98 -23.25 -17.58
C TRP A 368 3.06 -23.61 -16.10
N LEU A 369 1.92 -23.60 -15.39
CA LEU A 369 1.82 -24.02 -13.99
C LEU A 369 2.16 -25.50 -13.81
N GLN A 370 1.67 -26.38 -14.69
CA GLN A 370 1.96 -27.82 -14.64
C GLN A 370 3.44 -28.17 -14.89
N LYS A 371 4.23 -27.27 -15.44
CA LYS A 371 5.68 -27.46 -15.59
C LYS A 371 6.47 -27.24 -14.29
N GLY A 372 5.79 -27.03 -13.15
CA GLY A 372 6.41 -26.82 -11.87
C GLY A 372 6.99 -25.42 -11.67
N ASN A 373 6.50 -24.45 -12.43
CA ASN A 373 6.89 -23.05 -12.24
C ASN A 373 6.41 -22.55 -10.88
N LYS A 374 7.17 -21.63 -10.29
CA LYS A 374 6.91 -21.13 -8.95
C LYS A 374 5.56 -20.40 -8.88
N MET A 375 4.84 -20.69 -7.85
CA MET A 375 3.56 -20.07 -7.53
C MET A 375 3.66 -19.39 -6.16
N VAL A 376 2.69 -18.54 -5.88
CA VAL A 376 2.51 -18.05 -4.52
C VAL A 376 2.32 -19.22 -3.57
N MET A 377 3.05 -19.25 -2.49
CA MET A 377 2.86 -20.24 -1.43
C MET A 377 1.51 -20.04 -0.75
N PRO A 378 0.84 -21.11 -0.33
CA PRO A 378 -0.41 -20.98 0.40
C PRO A 378 -0.17 -20.43 1.80
N GLY A 379 -1.23 -19.96 2.41
CA GLY A 379 -1.27 -19.57 3.81
C GLY A 379 -2.13 -18.34 4.04
N VAL A 380 -3.21 -18.50 4.77
CA VAL A 380 -4.04 -17.41 5.27
C VAL A 380 -4.37 -17.71 6.72
N GLU A 381 -4.09 -16.77 7.61
CA GLU A 381 -4.31 -16.98 9.04
C GLU A 381 -5.04 -15.81 9.67
N ARG A 382 -5.96 -16.16 10.58
CA ARG A 382 -6.58 -15.20 11.49
C ARG A 382 -5.98 -15.32 12.88
N VAL A 383 -5.50 -14.19 13.38
CA VAL A 383 -5.06 -14.02 14.76
C VAL A 383 -5.98 -13.02 15.45
N ASP A 384 -6.48 -13.34 16.61
CA ASP A 384 -7.20 -12.43 17.48
C ASP A 384 -6.24 -11.88 18.55
N THR A 385 -6.12 -10.54 18.62
CA THR A 385 -5.43 -9.83 19.69
C THR A 385 -6.48 -9.41 20.73
N ILE A 386 -6.38 -9.99 21.91
CA ILE A 386 -7.41 -9.87 22.97
C ILE A 386 -6.85 -9.02 24.10
N LYS A 387 -7.58 -7.98 24.46
CA LYS A 387 -7.25 -7.15 25.63
C LYS A 387 -7.62 -7.90 26.91
N THR A 388 -6.67 -8.02 27.83
CA THR A 388 -6.80 -8.69 29.12
C THR A 388 -6.52 -7.72 30.26
N ASP A 389 -6.73 -8.14 31.50
CA ASP A 389 -6.38 -7.32 32.67
C ASP A 389 -4.88 -7.02 32.78
N ASP A 390 -4.04 -7.92 32.24
CA ASP A 390 -2.57 -7.85 32.28
C ASP A 390 -1.92 -7.30 30.99
N GLY A 391 -2.72 -6.86 29.99
CA GLY A 391 -2.20 -6.37 28.71
C GLY A 391 -2.94 -6.97 27.51
N TYR A 392 -2.21 -7.48 26.54
CA TYR A 392 -2.74 -8.09 25.32
C TYR A 392 -2.24 -9.50 25.14
N GLU A 393 -3.11 -10.39 24.67
CA GLU A 393 -2.78 -11.77 24.28
C GLU A 393 -3.13 -11.97 22.79
N MET A 394 -2.25 -12.60 22.04
CA MET A 394 -2.51 -13.00 20.65
C MET A 394 -2.80 -14.50 20.57
N LYS A 395 -3.85 -14.85 19.80
CA LYS A 395 -4.28 -16.22 19.61
C LYS A 395 -4.59 -16.49 18.14
N SER A 396 -3.95 -17.51 17.56
CA SER A 396 -4.36 -18.06 16.28
C SER A 396 -5.76 -18.69 16.41
N ILE A 397 -6.65 -18.31 15.52
CA ILE A 397 -8.03 -18.79 15.50
C ILE A 397 -8.19 -19.87 14.43
N TRP A 398 -7.61 -19.64 13.28
CA TRP A 398 -7.51 -20.61 12.19
C TRP A 398 -6.37 -20.24 11.24
N CYS A 399 -5.73 -21.27 10.69
CA CYS A 399 -4.77 -21.16 9.59
C CYS A 399 -5.24 -22.06 8.44
N ARG A 400 -5.13 -21.56 7.21
CA ARG A 400 -5.51 -22.26 5.97
C ARG A 400 -4.26 -22.44 5.13
N ASP A 401 -3.86 -23.68 4.94
CA ASP A 401 -2.68 -24.11 4.17
C ASP A 401 -3.01 -24.44 2.70
N ASP A 402 -4.27 -24.29 2.30
CA ASP A 402 -4.81 -24.58 0.98
C ASP A 402 -5.18 -23.33 0.18
N ILE A 403 -5.13 -22.14 0.78
CA ILE A 403 -5.50 -20.88 0.13
C ILE A 403 -4.24 -20.18 -0.38
N ARG A 404 -4.19 -19.91 -1.69
CA ARG A 404 -3.14 -19.15 -2.37
C ARG A 404 -3.72 -17.84 -2.87
N ASP A 405 -3.57 -16.79 -2.10
CA ASP A 405 -4.08 -15.47 -2.47
C ASP A 405 -2.94 -14.57 -2.97
N THR A 406 -3.19 -13.87 -4.07
CA THR A 406 -2.24 -12.92 -4.67
C THR A 406 -2.74 -11.49 -4.59
N SER A 407 -3.90 -11.28 -3.98
CA SER A 407 -4.54 -9.98 -3.86
C SER A 407 -4.41 -9.40 -2.46
N MET A 408 -4.78 -8.15 -2.31
CA MET A 408 -5.12 -7.60 -1.01
C MET A 408 -6.56 -7.98 -0.67
N MET A 409 -6.70 -8.97 0.19
CA MET A 409 -8.03 -9.41 0.65
C MET A 409 -8.79 -8.27 1.32
N LYS A 410 -10.11 -8.33 1.23
CA LYS A 410 -11.02 -7.37 1.88
C LYS A 410 -12.03 -8.10 2.76
N LEU A 411 -12.30 -7.53 3.92
CA LEU A 411 -13.37 -8.00 4.81
C LEU A 411 -14.61 -7.11 4.63
N SER A 412 -15.76 -7.72 4.38
CA SER A 412 -17.04 -7.03 4.59
C SER A 412 -17.53 -7.32 6.00
N THR A 413 -17.52 -6.31 6.86
CA THR A 413 -18.02 -6.44 8.24
C THR A 413 -19.54 -6.63 8.28
N ALA A 414 -20.25 -6.13 7.26
CA ALA A 414 -21.70 -6.31 7.11
C ALA A 414 -22.09 -7.76 6.80
N THR A 415 -21.26 -8.50 6.06
CA THR A 415 -21.54 -9.90 5.69
C THR A 415 -20.73 -10.91 6.50
N GLY A 416 -19.60 -10.50 7.08
CA GLY A 416 -18.64 -11.35 7.75
C GLY A 416 -17.79 -12.19 6.78
N TYR A 417 -17.81 -11.89 5.47
CA TYR A 417 -17.01 -12.61 4.47
C TYR A 417 -15.72 -11.88 4.13
N ILE A 418 -14.69 -12.69 3.87
CA ILE A 418 -13.41 -12.24 3.34
C ILE A 418 -13.42 -12.52 1.84
N TYR A 419 -13.00 -11.53 1.06
CA TYR A 419 -12.92 -11.58 -0.40
C TYR A 419 -11.46 -11.53 -0.82
N GLY A 420 -11.04 -12.47 -1.63
CA GLY A 420 -9.69 -12.57 -2.14
C GLY A 420 -9.66 -13.17 -3.54
N TYR A 421 -8.54 -13.01 -4.21
CA TYR A 421 -8.31 -13.56 -5.54
C TYR A 421 -7.43 -14.81 -5.41
N VAL A 422 -8.06 -15.96 -5.38
CA VAL A 422 -7.39 -17.25 -5.11
C VAL A 422 -6.94 -17.89 -6.41
N GLN A 423 -5.69 -18.34 -6.44
CA GLN A 423 -5.19 -19.20 -7.53
C GLN A 423 -5.74 -20.60 -7.34
N ASP A 424 -6.61 -21.02 -8.26
CA ASP A 424 -7.08 -22.40 -8.33
C ASP A 424 -6.04 -23.26 -9.05
N MET A 425 -5.78 -24.44 -8.49
CA MET A 425 -4.78 -25.39 -8.96
C MET A 425 -5.38 -26.63 -9.60
N GLU A 426 -6.71 -26.75 -9.67
CA GLU A 426 -7.41 -27.89 -10.27
C GLU A 426 -7.55 -27.81 -11.79
#